data_5ba5a4d0f557b8e0c1ce00d3dc72465f
#
_entry.id   5ba5a4d0f557b8e0c1ce00d3dc72465f
#
_cell.length_a   1.000
_cell.length_b   1.000
_cell.length_c   1.000
_cell.angle_alpha   90.00
_cell.angle_beta   90.00
_cell.angle_gamma   90.00
#
_symmetry.space_group_name_H-M   'P 1'
#
loop_
_entity.id
_entity.type
_entity.pdbx_description
1 polymer ?
#
loop_
_entity_poly.entity_id
_entity_poly.type
_entity_poly.pdbx_seq_one_letter_code
_entity_poly.pdbx_strand_id
1 'polypeptide(L)'
;WSRGLLKELISVNYGKDHKKAPDDGNIPVYGSGGLMRKCNKSLFSGEAVLIPRKGSLNNIMYVDETFWTVDTMFYATMKQPHTAVFVYFFVKAFDMYSMNIGAAVPSMTTKILDAMDVVIPDKETLEKFDKCAKTYFNKIKTLQGQNERLKTARNLLLPKLMSGEVEV
;
A
#
# COMPACT_ATOMS: atom_id res chain seq x y z
N TRP A 1 5.47 26.50 -2.90
CA TRP A 1 4.85 25.44 -3.73
C TRP A 1 5.39 25.58 -5.16
N SER A 2 5.79 24.46 -5.77
CA SER A 2 6.33 24.44 -7.13
C SER A 2 5.56 23.44 -8.00
N ARG A 3 5.57 23.66 -9.33
CA ARG A 3 5.09 22.63 -10.26
C ARG A 3 6.26 21.74 -10.67
N GLY A 4 6.02 20.45 -10.74
CA GLY A 4 7.02 19.45 -11.13
C GLY A 4 6.36 18.18 -11.63
N LEU A 5 7.15 17.14 -11.84
CA LEU A 5 6.69 15.83 -12.25
C LEU A 5 6.81 14.84 -11.08
N LEU A 6 5.91 13.86 -11.03
CA LEU A 6 5.90 12.85 -9.96
C LEU A 6 7.25 12.11 -9.83
N LYS A 7 7.96 11.90 -10.94
CA LYS A 7 9.32 11.33 -10.94
C LYS A 7 10.35 12.09 -10.09
N GLU A 8 10.09 13.37 -9.76
CA GLU A 8 10.97 14.14 -8.89
C GLU A 8 10.83 13.75 -7.42
N LEU A 9 9.68 13.23 -7.03
CA LEU A 9 9.37 12.80 -5.67
C LEU A 9 9.62 11.32 -5.42
N ILE A 10 9.50 10.47 -6.46
CA ILE A 10 9.53 9.02 -6.32
C ILE A 10 10.56 8.33 -7.22
N SER A 11 10.92 7.11 -6.81
CA SER A 11 11.57 6.11 -7.65
C SER A 11 10.63 4.90 -7.76
N VAL A 12 10.21 4.57 -8.98
CA VAL A 12 9.29 3.46 -9.24
C VAL A 12 10.08 2.17 -9.45
N ASN A 13 9.78 1.17 -8.65
CA ASN A 13 10.42 -0.15 -8.67
C ASN A 13 9.38 -1.22 -9.03
N TYR A 14 9.85 -2.30 -9.66
CA TYR A 14 9.02 -3.44 -10.02
C TYR A 14 8.93 -4.45 -8.89
N GLY A 15 7.73 -4.96 -8.63
CA GLY A 15 7.56 -6.16 -7.84
C GLY A 15 8.15 -7.40 -8.52
N LYS A 16 8.26 -8.50 -7.80
CA LYS A 16 8.84 -9.75 -8.29
C LYS A 16 7.89 -10.92 -8.10
N ASP A 17 8.05 -11.94 -8.94
CA ASP A 17 7.27 -13.18 -8.84
C ASP A 17 7.29 -13.72 -7.40
N HIS A 18 6.11 -13.82 -6.81
CA HIS A 18 5.94 -14.24 -5.41
C HIS A 18 6.34 -15.69 -5.16
N LYS A 19 6.38 -16.55 -6.19
CA LYS A 19 6.84 -17.93 -6.08
C LYS A 19 8.31 -18.04 -5.65
N LYS A 20 9.08 -16.95 -5.81
CA LYS A 20 10.48 -16.86 -5.38
C LYS A 20 10.65 -16.55 -3.88
N ALA A 21 9.55 -16.34 -3.16
CA ALA A 21 9.52 -16.06 -1.74
C ALA A 21 8.73 -17.16 -1.02
N PRO A 22 9.38 -18.06 -0.24
CA PRO A 22 8.73 -19.13 0.52
C PRO A 22 7.72 -18.63 1.53
N ASP A 23 6.71 -19.47 1.86
CA ASP A 23 5.55 -19.13 2.70
C ASP A 23 5.79 -19.23 4.22
N ASP A 24 7.02 -19.49 4.64
CA ASP A 24 7.44 -19.80 6.01
C ASP A 24 7.83 -18.55 6.83
N GLY A 25 7.27 -17.40 6.53
CA GLY A 25 7.61 -16.13 7.20
C GLY A 25 6.42 -15.27 7.58
N ASN A 26 6.73 -14.07 8.08
CA ASN A 26 5.74 -13.09 8.55
C ASN A 26 5.68 -11.81 7.70
N ILE A 27 6.51 -11.72 6.65
CA ILE A 27 6.58 -10.54 5.79
C ILE A 27 5.38 -10.54 4.83
N PRO A 28 4.56 -9.49 4.81
CA PRO A 28 3.39 -9.41 3.93
C PRO A 28 3.79 -9.38 2.45
N VAL A 29 3.02 -10.09 1.64
CA VAL A 29 3.09 -10.11 0.18
C VAL A 29 1.86 -9.40 -0.38
N TYR A 30 2.08 -8.31 -1.08
CA TYR A 30 1.02 -7.49 -1.67
C TYR A 30 0.84 -7.75 -3.16
N GLY A 31 -0.41 -7.88 -3.57
CA GLY A 31 -0.85 -7.89 -4.96
C GLY A 31 -1.84 -6.75 -5.22
N SER A 32 -2.36 -6.66 -6.45
CA SER A 32 -3.31 -5.60 -6.84
C SER A 32 -4.64 -5.64 -6.06
N GLY A 33 -5.00 -6.78 -5.48
CA GLY A 33 -6.17 -6.91 -4.60
C GLY A 33 -5.89 -6.59 -3.13
N GLY A 34 -4.63 -6.31 -2.73
CA GLY A 34 -4.23 -6.10 -1.34
C GLY A 34 -3.29 -7.18 -0.82
N LEU A 35 -3.33 -7.41 0.49
CA LEU A 35 -2.55 -8.47 1.15
C LEU A 35 -2.99 -9.85 0.63
N MET A 36 -2.03 -10.61 0.09
CA MET A 36 -2.29 -11.96 -0.47
C MET A 36 -1.92 -13.08 0.50
N ARG A 37 -0.72 -13.01 1.05
CA ARG A 37 -0.12 -14.02 1.95
C ARG A 37 1.06 -13.44 2.71
N LYS A 38 1.79 -14.28 3.43
CA LYS A 38 3.07 -13.92 4.06
C LYS A 38 4.21 -14.74 3.47
N CYS A 39 5.45 -14.25 3.61
CA CYS A 39 6.67 -14.93 3.17
C CYS A 39 7.85 -14.61 4.10
N ASN A 40 9.01 -15.20 3.83
CA ASN A 40 10.24 -14.98 4.59
C ASN A 40 11.25 -14.03 3.92
N LYS A 41 10.91 -13.48 2.75
CA LYS A 41 11.78 -12.55 2.01
C LYS A 41 11.11 -11.21 1.83
N SER A 42 11.91 -10.16 1.71
CA SER A 42 11.44 -8.80 1.43
C SER A 42 12.04 -8.25 0.15
N LEU A 43 11.34 -7.30 -0.45
CA LEU A 43 11.87 -6.46 -1.52
C LEU A 43 12.31 -5.10 -1.00
N PHE A 44 11.62 -4.60 0.01
CA PHE A 44 11.89 -3.30 0.61
C PHE A 44 11.43 -3.26 2.06
N SER A 45 12.00 -2.33 2.84
CA SER A 45 11.60 -2.04 4.21
C SER A 45 11.53 -0.53 4.40
N GLY A 46 10.39 -0.03 4.87
CA GLY A 46 10.10 1.37 5.10
C GLY A 46 8.87 1.86 4.35
N GLU A 47 8.75 3.17 4.25
CA GLU A 47 7.60 3.82 3.59
C GLU A 47 7.63 3.64 2.08
N ALA A 48 6.51 3.17 1.53
CA ALA A 48 6.32 3.04 0.09
C ALA A 48 4.85 3.23 -0.31
N VAL A 49 4.64 3.62 -1.55
CA VAL A 49 3.32 3.61 -2.20
C VAL A 49 3.27 2.45 -3.18
N LEU A 50 2.37 1.50 -2.94
CA LEU A 50 2.17 0.35 -3.80
C LEU A 50 1.13 0.71 -4.87
N ILE A 51 1.51 0.54 -6.13
CA ILE A 51 0.73 0.96 -7.29
C ILE A 51 0.51 -0.26 -8.19
N PRO A 52 -0.74 -0.68 -8.42
CA PRO A 52 -1.02 -1.79 -9.33
C PRO A 52 -0.58 -1.48 -10.76
N ARG A 53 0.14 -2.42 -11.35
CA ARG A 53 0.51 -2.44 -12.77
C ARG A 53 -0.58 -3.07 -13.64
N LYS A 54 -1.26 -4.09 -13.08
CA LYS A 54 -2.32 -4.87 -13.71
C LYS A 54 -3.36 -5.24 -12.66
N GLY A 55 -4.55 -5.59 -13.09
CA GLY A 55 -5.65 -5.98 -12.19
C GLY A 55 -6.39 -4.77 -11.64
N SER A 56 -6.54 -4.67 -10.33
CA SER A 56 -7.30 -3.60 -9.66
C SER A 56 -6.48 -2.29 -9.61
N LEU A 57 -6.38 -1.58 -10.74
CA LEU A 57 -5.48 -0.42 -10.92
C LEU A 57 -5.71 0.69 -9.90
N ASN A 58 -6.94 0.91 -9.44
CA ASN A 58 -7.27 1.97 -8.47
C ASN A 58 -6.98 1.58 -7.01
N ASN A 59 -6.50 0.34 -6.75
CA ASN A 59 -6.16 -0.10 -5.40
C ASN A 59 -4.75 0.36 -4.98
N ILE A 60 -4.56 1.65 -4.87
CA ILE A 60 -3.32 2.26 -4.38
C ILE A 60 -3.21 2.06 -2.88
N MET A 61 -2.06 1.62 -2.38
CA MET A 61 -1.83 1.37 -0.95
C MET A 61 -0.61 2.14 -0.43
N TYR A 62 -0.74 2.70 0.76
CA TYR A 62 0.38 3.20 1.54
C TYR A 62 0.82 2.12 2.53
N VAL A 63 2.12 1.85 2.60
CA VAL A 63 2.73 0.92 3.55
C VAL A 63 3.94 1.58 4.22
N ASP A 64 4.13 1.26 5.50
CA ASP A 64 5.32 1.60 6.28
C ASP A 64 5.71 0.34 7.07
N GLU A 65 6.36 -0.57 6.37
CA GLU A 65 6.77 -1.86 6.91
C GLU A 65 7.75 -2.59 5.96
N THR A 66 8.25 -3.73 6.40
CA THR A 66 9.00 -4.66 5.53
C THR A 66 8.01 -5.48 4.72
N PHE A 67 8.14 -5.50 3.38
CA PHE A 67 7.17 -6.17 2.51
C PHE A 67 7.79 -6.82 1.26
N TRP A 68 7.02 -7.67 0.64
CA TRP A 68 7.18 -8.16 -0.74
C TRP A 68 5.99 -7.71 -1.57
N THR A 69 6.20 -7.40 -2.85
CA THR A 69 5.10 -7.16 -3.79
C THR A 69 5.29 -7.96 -5.07
N VAL A 70 4.18 -8.44 -5.64
CA VAL A 70 4.18 -9.31 -6.82
C VAL A 70 4.52 -8.53 -8.10
N ASP A 71 4.83 -9.23 -9.18
CA ASP A 71 5.24 -8.68 -10.48
C ASP A 71 4.15 -7.85 -11.18
N THR A 72 2.88 -7.98 -10.77
CA THR A 72 1.77 -7.14 -11.23
C THR A 72 1.64 -5.82 -10.46
N MET A 73 2.61 -5.51 -9.60
CA MET A 73 2.68 -4.29 -8.81
C MET A 73 3.95 -3.50 -9.10
N PHE A 74 3.86 -2.18 -8.91
CA PHE A 74 4.98 -1.32 -8.61
C PHE A 74 5.03 -1.01 -7.11
N TYR A 75 6.21 -0.68 -6.60
CA TYR A 75 6.35 0.04 -5.35
C TYR A 75 7.21 1.29 -5.58
N ALA A 76 6.65 2.42 -5.18
CA ALA A 76 7.31 3.72 -5.28
C ALA A 76 7.97 4.04 -3.94
N THR A 77 9.29 4.24 -3.97
CA THR A 77 10.06 4.72 -2.83
C THR A 77 10.29 6.23 -2.94
N MET A 78 10.39 6.91 -1.82
CA MET A 78 10.46 8.37 -1.78
C MET A 78 11.89 8.88 -1.95
N LYS A 79 12.07 9.95 -2.74
CA LYS A 79 13.34 10.66 -2.91
C LYS A 79 13.57 11.72 -1.84
N GLN A 80 12.51 12.14 -1.16
CA GLN A 80 12.54 13.15 -0.11
C GLN A 80 11.74 12.67 1.10
N PRO A 81 12.15 13.02 2.33
CA PRO A 81 11.39 12.69 3.54
C PRO A 81 10.03 13.38 3.53
N HIS A 82 9.08 12.83 4.30
CA HIS A 82 7.72 13.37 4.49
C HIS A 82 6.85 13.47 3.23
N THR A 83 7.21 12.76 2.15
CA THR A 83 6.46 12.81 0.88
C THR A 83 5.58 11.58 0.64
N ALA A 84 5.77 10.49 1.36
CA ALA A 84 5.10 9.22 1.07
C ALA A 84 3.58 9.30 1.17
N VAL A 85 3.07 9.90 2.24
CA VAL A 85 1.62 10.06 2.44
C VAL A 85 1.03 11.05 1.42
N PHE A 86 1.75 12.12 1.10
CA PHE A 86 1.34 13.06 0.06
C PHE A 86 1.24 12.36 -1.30
N VAL A 87 2.27 11.63 -1.70
CA VAL A 87 2.28 10.85 -2.95
C VAL A 87 1.15 9.82 -2.97
N TYR A 88 0.89 9.13 -1.85
CA TYR A 88 -0.22 8.19 -1.75
C TYR A 88 -1.56 8.86 -2.08
N PHE A 89 -1.89 9.99 -1.43
CA PHE A 89 -3.15 10.68 -1.68
C PHE A 89 -3.19 11.28 -3.09
N PHE A 90 -2.08 11.83 -3.57
CA PHE A 90 -1.97 12.36 -4.92
C PHE A 90 -2.29 11.28 -5.95
N VAL A 91 -1.59 10.14 -5.92
CA VAL A 91 -1.78 9.06 -6.88
C VAL A 91 -3.19 8.45 -6.76
N LYS A 92 -3.70 8.32 -5.55
CA LYS A 92 -5.04 7.77 -5.29
C LYS A 92 -6.19 8.64 -5.78
N ALA A 93 -5.96 9.94 -5.98
CA ALA A 93 -6.96 10.86 -6.50
C ALA A 93 -7.25 10.66 -8.00
N PHE A 94 -6.40 9.93 -8.72
CA PHE A 94 -6.57 9.66 -10.15
C PHE A 94 -7.33 8.34 -10.38
N ASP A 95 -8.19 8.34 -11.40
CA ASP A 95 -8.71 7.09 -11.95
C ASP A 95 -7.68 6.48 -12.91
N MET A 96 -6.96 5.46 -12.43
CA MET A 96 -5.89 4.80 -13.19
C MET A 96 -6.39 4.05 -14.42
N TYR A 97 -7.68 3.69 -14.48
CA TYR A 97 -8.28 3.07 -15.67
C TYR A 97 -8.43 4.08 -16.79
N SER A 98 -8.81 5.30 -16.49
CA SER A 98 -9.00 6.36 -17.51
C SER A 98 -7.70 6.77 -18.20
N MET A 99 -6.56 6.53 -17.57
CA MET A 99 -5.23 6.78 -18.15
C MET A 99 -4.79 5.77 -19.20
N ASN A 100 -5.58 4.71 -19.43
CA ASN A 100 -5.27 3.61 -20.35
C ASN A 100 -6.18 3.62 -21.61
N ILE A 101 -6.45 4.78 -22.18
CA ILE A 101 -7.31 4.94 -23.35
C ILE A 101 -6.75 4.13 -24.52
N GLY A 102 -7.57 3.19 -25.04
CA GLY A 102 -7.24 2.39 -26.22
C GLY A 102 -6.46 1.10 -25.96
N ALA A 103 -6.15 0.74 -24.72
CA ALA A 103 -5.49 -0.51 -24.39
C ALA A 103 -6.52 -1.66 -24.21
N ALA A 104 -6.31 -2.80 -24.88
CA ALA A 104 -7.16 -3.98 -24.74
C ALA A 104 -7.13 -4.55 -23.31
N VAL A 105 -6.01 -4.41 -22.59
CA VAL A 105 -5.84 -4.75 -21.17
C VAL A 105 -5.26 -3.54 -20.47
N PRO A 106 -6.01 -2.89 -19.57
CA PRO A 106 -5.51 -1.74 -18.81
C PRO A 106 -4.27 -2.11 -18.01
N SER A 107 -3.20 -1.34 -18.22
CA SER A 107 -1.93 -1.54 -17.50
C SER A 107 -1.24 -0.22 -17.22
N MET A 108 -0.81 -0.03 -15.98
CA MET A 108 -0.01 1.12 -15.59
C MET A 108 1.45 0.93 -16.01
N THR A 109 2.08 2.01 -16.48
CA THR A 109 3.50 2.02 -16.84
C THR A 109 4.26 3.06 -16.04
N THR A 110 5.57 2.86 -15.91
CA THR A 110 6.44 3.86 -15.24
C THR A 110 6.41 5.19 -15.98
N LYS A 111 6.32 5.19 -17.31
CA LYS A 111 6.24 6.42 -18.12
C LYS A 111 5.03 7.27 -17.78
N ILE A 112 3.87 6.64 -17.55
CA ILE A 112 2.63 7.33 -17.15
C ILE A 112 2.83 7.96 -15.77
N LEU A 113 3.32 7.20 -14.80
CA LEU A 113 3.57 7.70 -13.45
C LEU A 113 4.61 8.82 -13.42
N ASP A 114 5.72 8.63 -14.13
CA ASP A 114 6.81 9.60 -14.18
C ASP A 114 6.40 10.95 -14.80
N ALA A 115 5.44 10.93 -15.73
CA ALA A 115 4.94 12.09 -16.45
C ALA A 115 3.76 12.80 -15.77
N MET A 116 3.29 12.33 -14.62
CA MET A 116 2.19 12.97 -13.89
C MET A 116 2.62 14.34 -13.35
N ASP A 117 1.89 15.39 -13.76
CA ASP A 117 2.09 16.74 -13.23
C ASP A 117 1.65 16.82 -11.78
N VAL A 118 2.49 17.35 -10.93
CA VAL A 118 2.22 17.49 -9.50
C VAL A 118 2.57 18.89 -9.01
N VAL A 119 1.73 19.44 -8.15
CA VAL A 119 2.04 20.65 -7.38
C VAL A 119 2.69 20.20 -6.07
N ILE A 120 3.99 20.47 -5.94
CA ILE A 120 4.80 20.04 -4.81
C ILE A 120 4.73 21.12 -3.73
N PRO A 121 4.16 20.82 -2.55
CA PRO A 121 4.17 21.73 -1.40
C PRO A 121 5.60 22.00 -0.91
N ASP A 122 5.79 23.11 -0.22
CA ASP A 122 7.03 23.38 0.49
C ASP A 122 7.28 22.35 1.60
N LYS A 123 8.51 22.23 2.04
CA LYS A 123 8.97 21.24 3.01
C LYS A 123 8.20 21.30 4.33
N GLU A 124 7.92 22.50 4.83
CA GLU A 124 7.22 22.69 6.11
C GLU A 124 5.76 22.19 6.02
N THR A 125 5.11 22.48 4.90
CA THR A 125 3.74 21.99 4.63
C THR A 125 3.71 20.46 4.52
N LEU A 126 4.67 19.85 3.81
CA LEU A 126 4.79 18.40 3.68
C LEU A 126 5.01 17.74 5.03
N GLU A 127 5.89 18.28 5.88
CA GLU A 127 6.18 17.74 7.21
C GLU A 127 4.95 17.80 8.13
N LYS A 128 4.24 18.93 8.14
CA LYS A 128 2.99 19.09 8.91
C LYS A 128 1.91 18.11 8.44
N PHE A 129 1.75 17.98 7.14
CA PHE A 129 0.78 17.05 6.53
C PHE A 129 1.13 15.61 6.87
N ASP A 130 2.38 15.20 6.68
CA ASP A 130 2.86 13.85 6.97
C ASP A 130 2.62 13.47 8.45
N LYS A 131 2.99 14.34 9.38
CA LYS A 131 2.77 14.15 10.82
C LYS A 131 1.28 13.97 11.16
N CYS A 132 0.43 14.84 10.61
CA CYS A 132 -1.00 14.76 10.82
C CYS A 132 -1.57 13.44 10.26
N ALA A 133 -1.29 13.13 8.99
CA ALA A 133 -1.83 11.96 8.32
C ALA A 133 -1.34 10.64 8.92
N LYS A 134 -0.05 10.55 9.30
CA LYS A 134 0.50 9.36 9.98
C LYS A 134 -0.19 9.07 11.31
N THR A 135 -0.64 10.08 12.02
CA THR A 135 -1.44 9.87 13.23
C THR A 135 -2.71 9.07 12.94
N TYR A 136 -3.39 9.38 11.84
CA TYR A 136 -4.58 8.63 11.40
C TYR A 136 -4.23 7.22 10.89
N PHE A 137 -3.16 7.06 10.11
CA PHE A 137 -2.72 5.73 9.66
C PHE A 137 -2.36 4.83 10.83
N ASN A 138 -1.66 5.34 11.84
CA ASN A 138 -1.33 4.61 13.06
C ASN A 138 -2.60 4.20 13.82
N LYS A 139 -3.60 5.09 13.91
CA LYS A 139 -4.88 4.78 14.53
C LYS A 139 -5.63 3.70 13.76
N ILE A 140 -5.66 3.78 12.44
CA ILE A 140 -6.27 2.76 11.57
C ILE A 140 -5.60 1.41 11.80
N LYS A 141 -4.26 1.35 11.79
CA LYS A 141 -3.49 0.11 12.03
C LYS A 141 -3.81 -0.49 13.41
N THR A 142 -3.89 0.35 14.44
CA THR A 142 -4.26 -0.08 15.80
C THR A 142 -5.67 -0.69 15.84
N LEU A 143 -6.65 0.00 15.24
CA LEU A 143 -8.04 -0.46 15.19
C LEU A 143 -8.19 -1.76 14.38
N GLN A 144 -7.48 -1.88 13.26
CA GLN A 144 -7.45 -3.12 12.48
C GLN A 144 -6.90 -4.29 13.30
N GLY A 145 -5.80 -4.08 14.05
CA GLY A 145 -5.24 -5.09 14.94
C GLY A 145 -6.20 -5.49 16.07
N GLN A 146 -6.95 -4.53 16.64
CA GLN A 146 -7.99 -4.80 17.62
C GLN A 146 -9.14 -5.64 17.02
N ASN A 147 -9.60 -5.27 15.82
CA ASN A 147 -10.66 -6.00 15.12
C ASN A 147 -10.26 -7.47 14.85
N GLU A 148 -9.02 -7.72 14.43
CA GLU A 148 -8.55 -9.10 14.22
C GLU A 148 -8.52 -9.92 15.52
N ARG A 149 -8.08 -9.31 16.64
CA ARG A 149 -8.11 -9.96 17.96
C ARG A 149 -9.53 -10.25 18.40
N LEU A 150 -10.45 -9.32 18.20
CA LEU A 150 -11.87 -9.50 18.54
C LEU A 150 -12.52 -10.61 17.69
N LYS A 151 -12.22 -10.68 16.39
CA LYS A 151 -12.66 -11.78 15.51
C LYS A 151 -12.14 -13.13 16.01
N THR A 152 -10.86 -13.19 16.39
CA THR A 152 -10.24 -14.40 16.94
C THR A 152 -10.92 -14.82 18.24
N ALA A 153 -11.11 -13.89 19.17
CA ALA A 153 -11.80 -14.16 20.45
C ALA A 153 -13.22 -14.67 20.21
N ARG A 154 -14.00 -14.01 19.33
CA ARG A 154 -15.34 -14.46 18.95
C ARG A 154 -15.32 -15.90 18.41
N ASN A 155 -14.41 -16.18 17.48
CA ASN A 155 -14.34 -17.48 16.83
C ASN A 155 -13.92 -18.60 17.80
N LEU A 156 -13.18 -18.28 18.86
CA LEU A 156 -12.83 -19.22 19.93
C LEU A 156 -13.98 -19.45 20.93
N LEU A 157 -14.72 -18.37 21.26
CA LEU A 157 -15.77 -18.42 22.27
C LEU A 157 -17.10 -18.97 21.73
N LEU A 158 -17.48 -18.61 20.50
CA LEU A 158 -18.77 -18.95 19.92
C LEU A 158 -19.05 -20.48 19.94
N PRO A 159 -18.12 -21.36 19.51
CA PRO A 159 -18.35 -22.81 19.62
C PRO A 159 -18.54 -23.30 21.05
N LYS A 160 -17.81 -22.72 22.01
CA LYS A 160 -17.90 -23.09 23.44
C LYS A 160 -19.23 -22.68 24.08
N LEU A 161 -19.74 -21.50 23.67
CA LEU A 161 -21.07 -21.08 24.09
C LEU A 161 -22.17 -21.97 23.49
N MET A 162 -22.04 -22.32 22.20
CA MET A 162 -23.01 -23.17 21.52
C MET A 162 -23.01 -24.61 22.02
N SER A 163 -21.88 -25.11 22.54
CA SER A 163 -21.78 -26.46 23.13
C SER A 163 -22.17 -26.52 24.63
N GLY A 164 -22.42 -25.36 25.26
CA GLY A 164 -22.68 -25.28 26.71
C GLY A 164 -21.43 -25.48 27.58
N GLU A 165 -20.22 -25.44 26.97
CA GLU A 165 -18.94 -25.55 27.71
C GLU A 165 -18.67 -24.28 28.54
N VAL A 166 -19.24 -23.15 28.13
CA VAL A 166 -19.18 -21.86 28.84
C VAL A 166 -20.60 -21.33 28.98
N GLU A 167 -21.01 -21.03 30.21
CA GLU A 167 -22.27 -20.35 30.51
C GLU A 167 -22.09 -18.81 30.51
N VAL A 168 -23.12 -18.06 30.15
CA VAL A 168 -23.17 -16.60 30.15
C VAL A 168 -23.87 -16.11 31.41
#